data_2418b57631feea8c0e6cd13b61f9d9b5
#
_entry.id   2418b57631feea8c0e6cd13b61f9d9b5
#
_cell.length_a   1.000
_cell.length_b   1.000
_cell.length_c   1.000
_cell.angle_alpha   90.00
_cell.angle_beta   90.00
_cell.angle_gamma   90.00
#
_symmetry.space_group_name_H-M   'P 1'
#
loop_
_entity.id
_entity.type
_entity.pdbx_description
1 polymer ?
#
loop_
_entity_poly.entity_id
_entity_poly.type
_entity_poly.pdbx_seq_one_letter_code
_entity_poly.pdbx_strand_id
1 'polypeptide(L)'
;MAKNEHTLKLEHHVFEPQRHSGLPDIVMLHGICAGAWVFPKAFLEPLLDQGCRVHTLSYRGHGESEGRGRIHDWRLSDYVSDVVSILNALSEPAIVVGHSLGSAIAQVLIRDACPLAAVVLLSPVPPKGLSTIALRMLWSDPIAYQQLAIAFTVGVHQVSGRVAARLLFSKTDVTDDVRQFMSQCCDESPWLALDLQGFSRIAPLKYDPRRMPPVVIVSGDDDRLIRPSDATESAQLYQTDVHWVGGGSHMLMYDQGANSVSQWIGHQLKQVLQ
;
A
#
# COMPACT_ATOMS: atom_id res chain seq x y z
N MET A 1 23.89 -19.95 -20.52
CA MET A 1 24.05 -18.53 -20.86
C MET A 1 23.31 -17.74 -19.81
N ALA A 2 24.01 -17.14 -18.84
CA ALA A 2 23.43 -16.24 -17.87
C ALA A 2 22.93 -15.00 -18.64
N LYS A 3 21.61 -14.77 -18.66
CA LYS A 3 21.04 -13.49 -19.08
C LYS A 3 21.61 -12.45 -18.11
N ASN A 4 22.35 -11.48 -18.59
CA ASN A 4 22.60 -10.24 -17.87
C ASN A 4 21.22 -9.64 -17.59
N GLU A 5 20.64 -9.93 -16.44
CA GLU A 5 19.45 -9.23 -15.97
C GLU A 5 19.89 -7.81 -15.65
N HIS A 6 19.61 -6.92 -16.56
CA HIS A 6 19.77 -5.49 -16.34
C HIS A 6 18.92 -5.14 -15.13
N THR A 7 19.53 -4.76 -14.01
CA THR A 7 18.82 -4.33 -12.81
C THR A 7 18.03 -3.08 -13.18
N LEU A 8 16.70 -3.14 -13.09
CA LEU A 8 15.83 -2.02 -13.41
C LEU A 8 16.10 -0.87 -12.44
N LYS A 9 16.17 0.34 -12.96
CA LYS A 9 16.25 1.55 -12.15
C LYS A 9 14.87 1.87 -11.59
N LEU A 10 14.76 1.90 -10.27
CA LEU A 10 13.52 2.26 -9.57
C LEU A 10 13.51 3.76 -9.24
N GLU A 11 12.34 4.36 -9.35
CA GLU A 11 12.08 5.67 -8.76
C GLU A 11 12.07 5.52 -7.23
N HIS A 12 12.95 6.27 -6.58
CA HIS A 12 13.11 6.24 -5.13
C HIS A 12 13.46 7.65 -4.64
N HIS A 13 12.63 8.19 -3.77
CA HIS A 13 12.82 9.49 -3.16
C HIS A 13 13.10 9.34 -1.67
N VAL A 14 13.99 10.18 -1.14
CA VAL A 14 14.33 10.23 0.28
C VAL A 14 14.02 11.64 0.79
N PHE A 15 13.21 11.71 1.84
CA PHE A 15 12.84 12.94 2.53
C PHE A 15 13.51 12.95 3.89
N GLU A 16 14.37 13.95 4.09
CA GLU A 16 15.14 14.12 5.33
C GLU A 16 14.36 14.99 6.33
N PRO A 17 14.25 14.59 7.61
CA PRO A 17 13.71 15.44 8.64
C PRO A 17 14.71 16.54 9.00
N GLN A 18 14.23 17.67 9.55
CA GLN A 18 15.12 18.71 10.06
C GLN A 18 15.99 18.23 11.24
N ARG A 19 15.45 17.31 12.05
CA ARG A 19 16.14 16.65 13.16
C ARG A 19 15.72 15.19 13.21
N HIS A 20 16.70 14.30 13.25
CA HIS A 20 16.42 12.86 13.38
C HIS A 20 15.96 12.51 14.80
N SER A 21 14.91 11.68 14.88
CA SER A 21 14.38 11.19 16.16
C SER A 21 15.12 9.96 16.71
N GLY A 22 15.99 9.34 15.89
CA GLY A 22 16.56 8.02 16.18
C GLY A 22 15.63 6.84 15.87
N LEU A 23 14.44 7.09 15.31
CA LEU A 23 13.59 6.03 14.76
C LEU A 23 14.21 5.48 13.47
N PRO A 24 13.97 4.19 13.16
CA PRO A 24 14.34 3.61 11.88
C PRO A 24 13.70 4.37 10.71
N ASP A 25 14.32 4.26 9.53
CA ASP A 25 13.79 4.84 8.29
C ASP A 25 12.42 4.24 7.97
N ILE A 26 11.51 5.07 7.44
CA ILE A 26 10.17 4.66 6.99
C ILE A 26 10.21 4.46 5.48
N VAL A 27 9.79 3.29 5.00
CA VAL A 27 9.62 2.98 3.57
C VAL A 27 8.13 2.89 3.24
N MET A 28 7.65 3.81 2.40
CA MET A 28 6.25 3.93 1.99
C MET A 28 6.00 3.13 0.71
N LEU A 29 5.01 2.22 0.75
CA LEU A 29 4.64 1.32 -0.34
C LEU A 29 3.26 1.67 -0.90
N HIS A 30 3.19 1.99 -2.19
CA HIS A 30 1.95 2.44 -2.84
C HIS A 30 0.97 1.31 -3.18
N GLY A 31 -0.27 1.69 -3.51
CA GLY A 31 -1.33 0.80 -3.99
C GLY A 31 -1.22 0.44 -5.47
N ILE A 32 -2.19 -0.34 -5.99
CA ILE A 32 -2.28 -0.69 -7.41
C ILE A 32 -2.37 0.57 -8.29
N CYS A 33 -1.87 0.48 -9.51
CA CYS A 33 -1.93 1.52 -10.54
C CYS A 33 -1.29 2.86 -10.12
N ALA A 34 -0.64 2.95 -8.96
CA ALA A 34 -0.09 4.19 -8.42
C ALA A 34 1.45 4.26 -8.58
N GLY A 35 2.09 5.12 -7.81
CA GLY A 35 3.54 5.31 -7.73
C GLY A 35 3.90 6.08 -6.47
N ALA A 36 5.17 6.46 -6.31
CA ALA A 36 5.66 7.23 -5.17
C ALA A 36 4.88 8.53 -4.93
N TRP A 37 4.36 9.12 -6.00
CA TRP A 37 3.55 10.34 -6.01
C TRP A 37 2.25 10.25 -5.19
N VAL A 38 1.77 9.03 -4.89
CA VAL A 38 0.52 8.82 -4.14
C VAL A 38 0.58 9.31 -2.70
N PHE A 39 1.78 9.51 -2.17
CA PHE A 39 1.99 10.07 -0.84
C PHE A 39 2.28 11.57 -0.93
N PRO A 40 1.25 12.44 -0.82
CA PRO A 40 1.42 13.88 -0.94
C PRO A 40 2.27 14.42 0.21
N LYS A 41 2.96 15.53 -0.04
CA LYS A 41 3.82 16.18 0.94
C LYS A 41 3.11 16.44 2.28
N ALA A 42 1.84 16.84 2.24
CA ALA A 42 1.02 17.04 3.42
C ALA A 42 0.86 15.78 4.28
N PHE A 43 0.89 14.58 3.68
CA PHE A 43 0.88 13.32 4.43
C PHE A 43 2.27 12.97 4.98
N LEU A 44 3.36 13.36 4.33
CA LEU A 44 4.72 13.05 4.75
C LEU A 44 5.23 14.02 5.84
N GLU A 45 4.85 15.29 5.77
CA GLU A 45 5.34 16.35 6.67
C GLU A 45 5.20 15.99 8.16
N PRO A 46 4.06 15.49 8.68
CA PRO A 46 3.96 15.15 10.09
C PRO A 46 4.92 14.05 10.56
N LEU A 47 5.34 13.15 9.67
CA LEU A 47 6.37 12.13 9.96
C LEU A 47 7.75 12.76 10.00
N LEU A 48 8.05 13.65 9.05
CA LEU A 48 9.30 14.40 9.00
C LEU A 48 9.46 15.33 10.22
N ASP A 49 8.39 16.02 10.63
CA ASP A 49 8.36 16.87 11.82
C ASP A 49 8.61 16.07 13.11
N GLN A 50 8.24 14.79 13.11
CA GLN A 50 8.53 13.86 14.20
C GLN A 50 9.94 13.27 14.14
N GLY A 51 10.74 13.65 13.16
CA GLY A 51 12.14 13.25 13.01
C GLY A 51 12.35 11.92 12.30
N CYS A 52 11.36 11.43 11.54
CA CYS A 52 11.49 10.22 10.74
C CYS A 52 12.07 10.57 9.36
N ARG A 53 13.08 9.84 8.88
CA ARG A 53 13.47 9.83 7.47
C ARG A 53 12.46 8.98 6.71
N VAL A 54 11.94 9.50 5.59
CA VAL A 54 10.90 8.83 4.82
C VAL A 54 11.36 8.55 3.40
N HIS A 55 11.23 7.30 2.97
CA HIS A 55 11.48 6.84 1.62
C HIS A 55 10.16 6.55 0.93
N THR A 56 9.99 7.02 -0.29
CA THR A 56 8.90 6.61 -1.18
C THR A 56 9.51 5.98 -2.43
N LEU A 57 8.92 4.91 -2.93
CA LEU A 57 9.36 4.26 -4.16
C LEU A 57 8.19 3.94 -5.06
N SER A 58 8.47 3.84 -6.36
CA SER A 58 7.55 3.21 -7.31
C SER A 58 8.09 1.83 -7.70
N TYR A 59 7.23 0.82 -7.69
CA TYR A 59 7.60 -0.51 -8.17
C TYR A 59 7.93 -0.46 -9.66
N ARG A 60 8.61 -1.49 -10.17
CA ARG A 60 8.89 -1.63 -11.62
C ARG A 60 7.62 -1.42 -12.46
N GLY A 61 7.74 -0.64 -13.51
CA GLY A 61 6.63 -0.30 -14.39
C GLY A 61 5.72 0.83 -13.90
N HIS A 62 5.87 1.29 -12.66
CA HIS A 62 5.07 2.35 -12.04
C HIS A 62 5.87 3.65 -11.89
N GLY A 63 5.15 4.78 -11.79
CA GLY A 63 5.78 6.10 -11.66
C GLY A 63 6.88 6.32 -12.71
N GLU A 64 8.06 6.72 -12.27
CA GLU A 64 9.25 6.92 -13.11
C GLU A 64 10.19 5.69 -13.13
N SER A 65 9.76 4.57 -12.53
CA SER A 65 10.53 3.31 -12.55
C SER A 65 10.55 2.70 -13.95
N GLU A 66 11.69 2.08 -14.30
CA GLU A 66 11.80 1.29 -15.52
C GLU A 66 10.86 0.08 -15.51
N GLY A 67 10.61 -0.51 -16.68
CA GLY A 67 9.81 -1.73 -16.81
C GLY A 67 8.37 -1.52 -17.26
N ARG A 68 7.94 -0.28 -17.54
CA ARG A 68 6.57 0.03 -17.99
C ARG A 68 6.16 -0.73 -19.25
N GLY A 69 7.05 -0.89 -20.23
CA GLY A 69 6.78 -1.66 -21.46
C GLY A 69 6.49 -3.15 -21.24
N ARG A 70 6.70 -3.64 -20.01
CA ARG A 70 6.46 -5.02 -19.59
C ARG A 70 5.52 -5.11 -18.39
N ILE A 71 4.70 -4.07 -18.16
CA ILE A 71 3.82 -3.99 -16.97
C ILE A 71 2.95 -5.25 -16.81
N HIS A 72 2.47 -5.83 -17.89
CA HIS A 72 1.60 -7.01 -17.88
C HIS A 72 2.34 -8.33 -17.58
N ASP A 73 3.67 -8.34 -17.48
CA ASP A 73 4.48 -9.53 -17.16
C ASP A 73 4.75 -9.65 -15.65
N TRP A 74 4.64 -8.55 -14.89
CA TRP A 74 5.07 -8.48 -13.50
C TRP A 74 4.11 -9.17 -12.54
N ARG A 75 4.66 -9.74 -11.49
CA ARG A 75 3.94 -10.45 -10.44
C ARG A 75 4.17 -9.80 -9.09
N LEU A 76 3.39 -10.19 -8.10
CA LEU A 76 3.59 -9.75 -6.71
C LEU A 76 5.02 -9.99 -6.21
N SER A 77 5.63 -11.13 -6.59
CA SER A 77 7.01 -11.46 -6.24
C SER A 77 8.04 -10.49 -6.81
N ASP A 78 7.77 -9.90 -7.99
CA ASP A 78 8.64 -8.91 -8.61
C ASP A 78 8.62 -7.60 -7.82
N TYR A 79 7.44 -7.15 -7.41
CA TYR A 79 7.28 -5.95 -6.58
C TYR A 79 7.85 -6.15 -5.17
N VAL A 80 7.70 -7.34 -4.58
CA VAL A 80 8.39 -7.70 -3.34
C VAL A 80 9.91 -7.59 -3.50
N SER A 81 10.45 -8.08 -4.62
CA SER A 81 11.89 -8.00 -4.90
C SER A 81 12.38 -6.56 -5.02
N ASP A 82 11.58 -5.67 -5.61
CA ASP A 82 11.89 -4.24 -5.69
C ASP A 82 12.02 -3.63 -4.28
N VAL A 83 11.05 -3.93 -3.41
CA VAL A 83 11.06 -3.44 -2.02
C VAL A 83 12.25 -4.01 -1.25
N VAL A 84 12.52 -5.30 -1.37
CA VAL A 84 13.67 -5.96 -0.72
C VAL A 84 14.99 -5.33 -1.17
N SER A 85 15.12 -4.93 -2.43
CA SER A 85 16.32 -4.25 -2.92
C SER A 85 16.58 -2.91 -2.22
N ILE A 86 15.52 -2.15 -1.95
CA ILE A 86 15.60 -0.89 -1.20
C ILE A 86 15.92 -1.15 0.27
N LEU A 87 15.21 -2.11 0.91
CA LEU A 87 15.43 -2.45 2.31
C LEU A 87 16.88 -2.92 2.56
N ASN A 88 17.44 -3.72 1.66
CA ASN A 88 18.83 -4.21 1.76
C ASN A 88 19.88 -3.10 1.57
N ALA A 89 19.51 -1.96 0.99
CA ALA A 89 20.40 -0.81 0.85
C ALA A 89 20.42 0.09 2.12
N LEU A 90 19.50 -0.13 3.06
CA LEU A 90 19.46 0.59 4.33
C LEU A 90 20.42 -0.05 5.34
N SER A 91 20.95 0.75 6.26
CA SER A 91 21.91 0.29 7.29
C SER A 91 21.26 -0.52 8.41
N GLU A 92 19.97 -0.33 8.63
CA GLU A 92 19.21 -0.96 9.73
C GLU A 92 17.83 -1.42 9.22
N PRO A 93 17.18 -2.35 9.92
CA PRO A 93 15.80 -2.73 9.61
C PRO A 93 14.87 -1.52 9.62
N ALA A 94 14.13 -1.33 8.52
CA ALA A 94 13.23 -0.18 8.35
C ALA A 94 11.82 -0.46 8.87
N ILE A 95 11.06 0.62 9.07
CA ILE A 95 9.60 0.59 9.21
C ILE A 95 9.00 0.56 7.81
N VAL A 96 8.10 -0.38 7.54
CA VAL A 96 7.37 -0.43 6.27
C VAL A 96 5.94 0.06 6.48
N VAL A 97 5.53 1.08 5.71
CA VAL A 97 4.16 1.60 5.69
C VAL A 97 3.54 1.26 4.34
N GLY A 98 2.64 0.29 4.30
CA GLY A 98 2.04 -0.22 3.06
C GLY A 98 0.58 0.18 2.91
N HIS A 99 0.23 0.87 1.81
CA HIS A 99 -1.14 1.19 1.47
C HIS A 99 -1.70 0.19 0.44
N SER A 100 -2.88 -0.37 0.69
CA SER A 100 -3.58 -1.24 -0.27
C SER A 100 -2.67 -2.39 -0.76
N LEU A 101 -2.28 -2.46 -2.05
CA LEU A 101 -1.27 -3.40 -2.56
C LEU A 101 0.02 -3.37 -1.72
N GLY A 102 0.49 -2.18 -1.34
CA GLY A 102 1.67 -2.04 -0.48
C GLY A 102 1.52 -2.77 0.85
N SER A 103 0.30 -2.86 1.39
CA SER A 103 0.01 -3.65 2.58
C SER A 103 0.11 -5.16 2.32
N ALA A 104 -0.26 -5.63 1.13
CA ALA A 104 -0.07 -7.03 0.75
C ALA A 104 1.42 -7.36 0.64
N ILE A 105 2.22 -6.48 0.03
CA ILE A 105 3.68 -6.62 -0.03
C ILE A 105 4.27 -6.64 1.39
N ALA A 106 3.87 -5.72 2.27
CA ALA A 106 4.32 -5.68 3.65
C ALA A 106 4.00 -6.99 4.41
N GLN A 107 2.83 -7.58 4.18
CA GLN A 107 2.46 -8.87 4.75
C GLN A 107 3.32 -10.02 4.19
N VAL A 108 3.68 -9.98 2.90
CA VAL A 108 4.63 -10.93 2.30
C VAL A 108 6.01 -10.80 2.95
N LEU A 109 6.50 -9.59 3.20
CA LEU A 109 7.76 -9.36 3.90
C LEU A 109 7.76 -9.96 5.32
N ILE A 110 6.66 -9.81 6.07
CA ILE A 110 6.48 -10.47 7.38
C ILE A 110 6.50 -12.00 7.23
N ARG A 111 5.76 -12.54 6.26
CA ARG A 111 5.68 -13.99 5.99
C ARG A 111 7.05 -14.58 5.70
N ASP A 112 7.86 -13.87 4.93
CA ASP A 112 9.17 -14.31 4.45
C ASP A 112 10.29 -13.95 5.44
N ALA A 113 9.92 -13.49 6.64
CA ALA A 113 10.82 -13.13 7.73
C ALA A 113 11.91 -12.11 7.34
N CYS A 114 11.56 -11.15 6.45
CA CYS A 114 12.44 -10.03 6.19
C CYS A 114 12.69 -9.23 7.48
N PRO A 115 13.91 -8.76 7.74
CA PRO A 115 14.20 -7.91 8.89
C PRO A 115 13.48 -6.56 8.76
N LEU A 116 12.49 -6.31 9.63
CA LEU A 116 11.71 -5.08 9.69
C LEU A 116 11.64 -4.59 11.14
N ALA A 117 11.72 -3.29 11.36
CA ALA A 117 11.56 -2.68 12.69
C ALA A 117 10.09 -2.67 13.12
N ALA A 118 9.18 -2.30 12.22
CA ALA A 118 7.73 -2.32 12.41
C ALA A 118 7.02 -2.32 11.05
N VAL A 119 5.72 -2.61 11.04
CA VAL A 119 4.88 -2.54 9.86
C VAL A 119 3.62 -1.74 10.15
N VAL A 120 3.26 -0.82 9.26
CA VAL A 120 1.97 -0.12 9.27
C VAL A 120 1.19 -0.53 8.03
N LEU A 121 -0.01 -1.05 8.22
CA LEU A 121 -0.92 -1.44 7.15
C LEU A 121 -2.03 -0.39 7.02
N LEU A 122 -2.01 0.36 5.92
CA LEU A 122 -3.03 1.37 5.59
C LEU A 122 -4.07 0.77 4.64
N SER A 123 -5.35 0.81 5.00
CA SER A 123 -6.44 0.21 4.20
C SER A 123 -6.06 -1.18 3.68
N PRO A 124 -5.78 -2.15 4.59
CA PRO A 124 -5.03 -3.35 4.28
C PRO A 124 -5.80 -4.35 3.41
N VAL A 125 -5.14 -4.89 2.40
CA VAL A 125 -5.60 -6.11 1.75
C VAL A 125 -5.71 -7.22 2.82
N PRO A 126 -6.85 -7.93 2.92
CA PRO A 126 -7.02 -9.00 3.90
C PRO A 126 -5.95 -10.10 3.76
N PRO A 127 -5.58 -10.80 4.84
CA PRO A 127 -4.57 -11.86 4.81
C PRO A 127 -4.83 -12.98 3.81
N LYS A 128 -6.09 -13.23 3.49
CA LYS A 128 -6.54 -14.22 2.49
C LYS A 128 -6.57 -13.67 1.06
N GLY A 129 -6.21 -12.41 0.86
CA GLY A 129 -6.25 -11.75 -0.45
C GLY A 129 -7.62 -11.19 -0.80
N LEU A 130 -7.83 -10.91 -2.10
CA LEU A 130 -8.98 -10.16 -2.60
C LEU A 130 -10.17 -11.03 -3.05
N SER A 131 -10.09 -12.36 -2.99
CA SER A 131 -11.16 -13.24 -3.52
C SER A 131 -12.52 -13.00 -2.87
N THR A 132 -12.56 -12.81 -1.56
CA THR A 132 -13.81 -12.51 -0.83
C THR A 132 -14.37 -11.15 -1.19
N ILE A 133 -13.50 -10.15 -1.39
CA ILE A 133 -13.88 -8.81 -1.83
C ILE A 133 -14.42 -8.86 -3.27
N ALA A 134 -13.72 -9.55 -4.17
CA ALA A 134 -14.14 -9.72 -5.57
C ALA A 134 -15.51 -10.40 -5.65
N LEU A 135 -15.72 -11.48 -4.89
CA LEU A 135 -17.00 -12.19 -4.82
C LEU A 135 -18.11 -11.29 -4.26
N ARG A 136 -17.82 -10.56 -3.19
CA ARG A 136 -18.76 -9.58 -2.61
C ARG A 136 -19.14 -8.51 -3.64
N MET A 137 -18.15 -7.93 -4.33
CA MET A 137 -18.40 -6.90 -5.35
C MET A 137 -19.22 -7.45 -6.52
N LEU A 138 -18.93 -8.66 -6.98
CA LEU A 138 -19.70 -9.29 -8.06
C LEU A 138 -21.21 -9.33 -7.75
N TRP A 139 -21.59 -9.57 -6.48
CA TRP A 139 -22.99 -9.66 -6.06
C TRP A 139 -23.59 -8.31 -5.64
N SER A 140 -22.83 -7.47 -4.93
CA SER A 140 -23.37 -6.24 -4.36
C SER A 140 -23.14 -4.99 -5.23
N ASP A 141 -22.14 -5.02 -6.12
CA ASP A 141 -21.78 -3.91 -6.99
C ASP A 141 -21.06 -4.43 -8.26
N PRO A 142 -21.80 -5.09 -9.19
CA PRO A 142 -21.20 -5.69 -10.37
C PRO A 142 -20.53 -4.66 -11.31
N ILE A 143 -20.95 -3.41 -11.27
CA ILE A 143 -20.31 -2.33 -12.04
C ILE A 143 -18.89 -2.07 -11.49
N ALA A 144 -18.76 -1.95 -10.17
CA ALA A 144 -17.44 -1.77 -9.55
C ALA A 144 -16.53 -2.97 -9.79
N TYR A 145 -17.06 -4.20 -9.70
CA TYR A 145 -16.32 -5.42 -10.02
C TYR A 145 -15.80 -5.39 -11.48
N GLN A 146 -16.65 -5.06 -12.44
CA GLN A 146 -16.27 -4.94 -13.85
C GLN A 146 -15.18 -3.88 -14.05
N GLN A 147 -15.31 -2.72 -13.40
CA GLN A 147 -14.33 -1.62 -13.51
C GLN A 147 -12.98 -2.02 -12.90
N LEU A 148 -12.98 -2.76 -11.80
CA LEU A 148 -11.74 -3.30 -11.23
C LEU A 148 -11.09 -4.32 -12.18
N ALA A 149 -11.87 -5.20 -12.81
CA ALA A 149 -11.36 -6.13 -13.82
C ALA A 149 -10.78 -5.38 -15.04
N ILE A 150 -11.42 -4.29 -15.49
CA ILE A 150 -10.91 -3.44 -16.57
C ILE A 150 -9.56 -2.83 -16.20
N ALA A 151 -9.37 -2.36 -14.97
CA ALA A 151 -8.10 -1.78 -14.51
C ALA A 151 -6.92 -2.76 -14.69
N PHE A 152 -7.15 -4.06 -14.47
CA PHE A 152 -6.11 -5.09 -14.58
C PHE A 152 -5.94 -5.69 -15.98
N THR A 153 -6.92 -5.53 -16.88
CA THR A 153 -6.92 -6.28 -18.16
C THR A 153 -6.89 -5.38 -19.39
N VAL A 154 -7.53 -4.23 -19.32
CA VAL A 154 -7.67 -3.29 -20.45
C VAL A 154 -6.86 -2.03 -20.21
N GLY A 155 -6.76 -1.59 -18.96
CA GLY A 155 -6.01 -0.42 -18.55
C GLY A 155 -6.81 0.52 -17.65
N VAL A 156 -6.13 1.16 -16.72
CA VAL A 156 -6.73 2.03 -15.70
C VAL A 156 -7.43 3.26 -16.31
N HIS A 157 -6.97 3.74 -17.45
CA HIS A 157 -7.57 4.89 -18.14
C HIS A 157 -8.97 4.60 -18.74
N GLN A 158 -9.38 3.33 -18.78
CA GLN A 158 -10.74 2.92 -19.16
C GLN A 158 -11.69 2.83 -17.96
N VAL A 159 -11.18 3.01 -16.75
CA VAL A 159 -11.99 2.98 -15.53
C VAL A 159 -12.78 4.29 -15.40
N SER A 160 -14.07 4.16 -15.08
CA SER A 160 -14.93 5.31 -14.83
C SER A 160 -14.46 6.14 -13.64
N GLY A 161 -14.20 7.43 -13.85
CA GLY A 161 -13.86 8.36 -12.78
C GLY A 161 -14.90 8.41 -11.65
N ARG A 162 -16.20 8.20 -11.95
CA ARG A 162 -17.26 8.12 -10.93
C ARG A 162 -17.10 6.86 -10.05
N VAL A 163 -16.72 5.73 -10.64
CA VAL A 163 -16.48 4.52 -9.86
C VAL A 163 -15.23 4.69 -9.00
N ALA A 164 -14.16 5.25 -9.54
CA ALA A 164 -12.96 5.58 -8.78
C ALA A 164 -13.26 6.55 -7.62
N ALA A 165 -13.99 7.65 -7.88
CA ALA A 165 -14.42 8.60 -6.85
C ALA A 165 -15.17 7.92 -5.70
N ARG A 166 -16.11 7.02 -6.04
CA ARG A 166 -16.93 6.33 -5.06
C ARG A 166 -16.16 5.28 -4.27
N LEU A 167 -15.37 4.45 -4.93
CA LEU A 167 -14.68 3.33 -4.29
C LEU A 167 -13.43 3.77 -3.52
N LEU A 168 -12.66 4.68 -4.10
CA LEU A 168 -11.36 5.05 -3.54
C LEU A 168 -11.45 6.27 -2.61
N PHE A 169 -12.31 7.24 -2.92
CA PHE A 169 -12.39 8.51 -2.21
C PHE A 169 -13.71 8.68 -1.43
N SER A 170 -14.60 7.70 -1.45
CA SER A 170 -15.93 7.75 -0.83
C SER A 170 -16.76 8.99 -1.23
N LYS A 171 -16.50 9.53 -2.43
CA LYS A 171 -17.16 10.71 -3.00
C LYS A 171 -18.23 10.32 -4.01
N THR A 172 -19.25 11.15 -4.16
CA THR A 172 -20.31 10.97 -5.17
C THR A 172 -19.90 11.49 -6.53
N ASP A 173 -19.06 12.53 -6.54
CA ASP A 173 -18.67 13.26 -7.74
C ASP A 173 -17.18 13.17 -8.01
N VAL A 174 -16.83 13.35 -9.30
CA VAL A 174 -15.43 13.41 -9.75
C VAL A 174 -14.88 14.79 -9.48
N THR A 175 -14.18 14.93 -8.34
CA THR A 175 -13.49 16.17 -7.94
C THR A 175 -12.18 16.35 -8.69
N ASP A 176 -11.52 17.50 -8.51
CA ASP A 176 -10.20 17.74 -9.12
C ASP A 176 -9.15 16.79 -8.58
N ASP A 177 -9.19 16.46 -7.28
CA ASP A 177 -8.29 15.47 -6.68
C ASP A 177 -8.43 14.10 -7.35
N VAL A 178 -9.68 13.65 -7.59
CA VAL A 178 -9.94 12.38 -8.29
C VAL A 178 -9.41 12.43 -9.72
N ARG A 179 -9.64 13.53 -10.44
CA ARG A 179 -9.12 13.73 -11.82
C ARG A 179 -7.60 13.71 -11.84
N GLN A 180 -6.96 14.42 -10.91
CA GLN A 180 -5.51 14.47 -10.79
C GLN A 180 -4.94 13.08 -10.46
N PHE A 181 -5.53 12.38 -9.50
CA PHE A 181 -5.14 11.01 -9.16
C PHE A 181 -5.22 10.10 -10.39
N MET A 182 -6.38 10.05 -11.05
CA MET A 182 -6.60 9.20 -12.22
C MET A 182 -5.64 9.52 -13.39
N SER A 183 -5.25 10.78 -13.57
CA SER A 183 -4.33 11.19 -14.64
C SER A 183 -2.89 10.69 -14.41
N GLN A 184 -2.50 10.40 -13.16
CA GLN A 184 -1.18 9.92 -12.79
C GLN A 184 -1.11 8.39 -12.69
N CYS A 185 -2.27 7.72 -12.66
CA CYS A 185 -2.31 6.25 -12.62
C CYS A 185 -1.70 5.64 -13.88
N CYS A 186 -1.09 4.48 -13.72
CA CYS A 186 -0.60 3.64 -14.81
C CYS A 186 -1.33 2.28 -14.79
N ASP A 187 -1.20 1.54 -15.88
CA ASP A 187 -1.75 0.20 -15.98
C ASP A 187 -1.16 -0.74 -14.92
N GLU A 188 -1.84 -1.87 -14.70
CA GLU A 188 -1.43 -2.88 -13.73
C GLU A 188 -1.34 -4.26 -14.39
N SER A 189 -0.64 -5.18 -13.75
CA SER A 189 -0.48 -6.53 -14.25
C SER A 189 -1.71 -7.41 -13.94
N PRO A 190 -2.26 -8.14 -14.93
CA PRO A 190 -3.29 -9.14 -14.68
C PRO A 190 -2.78 -10.31 -13.83
N TRP A 191 -1.48 -10.62 -13.86
CA TRP A 191 -0.88 -11.63 -13.01
C TRP A 191 -0.86 -11.22 -11.54
N LEU A 192 -0.66 -9.92 -11.26
CA LEU A 192 -0.80 -9.39 -9.92
C LEU A 192 -2.23 -9.63 -9.38
N ALA A 193 -3.25 -9.38 -10.21
CA ALA A 193 -4.64 -9.64 -9.82
C ALA A 193 -4.85 -11.10 -9.40
N LEU A 194 -4.26 -12.05 -10.13
CA LEU A 194 -4.30 -13.48 -9.79
C LEU A 194 -3.54 -13.78 -8.49
N ASP A 195 -2.36 -13.20 -8.30
CA ASP A 195 -1.58 -13.40 -7.08
C ASP A 195 -2.33 -12.89 -5.84
N LEU A 196 -3.09 -11.80 -5.98
CA LEU A 196 -3.90 -11.22 -4.91
C LEU A 196 -5.23 -11.96 -4.66
N GLN A 197 -5.65 -12.90 -5.52
CA GLN A 197 -6.88 -13.68 -5.30
C GLN A 197 -6.76 -14.72 -4.16
N GLY A 198 -5.61 -14.80 -3.49
CA GLY A 198 -5.41 -15.71 -2.37
C GLY A 198 -4.95 -17.13 -2.77
N PHE A 199 -4.66 -17.36 -4.06
CA PHE A 199 -4.00 -18.59 -4.52
C PHE A 199 -2.56 -18.68 -4.01
N SER A 200 -1.91 -17.52 -3.87
CA SER A 200 -0.62 -17.38 -3.19
C SER A 200 -0.86 -16.70 -1.85
N ARG A 201 -0.37 -17.30 -0.78
CA ARG A 201 -0.53 -16.70 0.55
C ARG A 201 0.28 -15.42 0.64
N ILE A 202 -0.37 -14.30 0.95
CA ILE A 202 0.30 -13.01 1.16
C ILE A 202 0.73 -12.80 2.62
N ALA A 203 0.04 -13.39 3.59
CA ALA A 203 0.31 -13.23 5.02
C ALA A 203 0.87 -14.51 5.65
N PRO A 204 1.51 -14.44 6.84
CA PRO A 204 1.93 -15.61 7.59
C PRO A 204 0.70 -16.45 8.01
N LEU A 205 0.90 -17.76 8.22
CA LEU A 205 -0.17 -18.64 8.74
C LEU A 205 -0.60 -18.26 10.15
N LYS A 206 0.38 -17.82 10.94
CA LYS A 206 0.23 -17.43 12.32
C LYS A 206 1.21 -16.29 12.60
N TYR A 207 0.74 -15.28 13.28
CA TYR A 207 1.58 -14.20 13.78
C TYR A 207 2.09 -14.53 15.19
N ASP A 208 3.41 -14.35 15.39
CA ASP A 208 4.06 -14.48 16.71
C ASP A 208 4.74 -13.13 17.04
N PRO A 209 4.18 -12.33 17.95
CA PRO A 209 4.71 -10.99 18.27
C PRO A 209 6.11 -11.02 18.93
N ARG A 210 6.60 -12.19 19.36
CA ARG A 210 7.95 -12.35 19.92
C ARG A 210 9.04 -12.51 18.84
N ARG A 211 8.63 -12.82 17.60
CA ARG A 211 9.53 -13.16 16.50
C ARG A 211 9.30 -12.34 15.24
N MET A 212 8.16 -11.68 15.16
CA MET A 212 7.75 -10.89 14.00
C MET A 212 7.67 -9.40 14.39
N PRO A 213 7.86 -8.49 13.44
CA PRO A 213 7.79 -7.05 13.72
C PRO A 213 6.41 -6.67 14.25
N PRO A 214 6.30 -5.66 15.13
CA PRO A 214 5.02 -5.12 15.55
C PRO A 214 4.24 -4.59 14.34
N VAL A 215 2.92 -4.82 14.35
CA VAL A 215 2.02 -4.41 13.26
C VAL A 215 1.00 -3.41 13.78
N VAL A 216 0.89 -2.29 13.10
CA VAL A 216 -0.12 -1.24 13.32
C VAL A 216 -1.07 -1.25 12.13
N ILE A 217 -2.38 -1.14 12.36
CA ILE A 217 -3.39 -1.13 11.31
C ILE A 217 -4.18 0.17 11.38
N VAL A 218 -4.30 0.84 10.23
CA VAL A 218 -5.10 2.06 10.07
C VAL A 218 -6.05 1.88 8.89
N SER A 219 -7.33 2.15 9.07
CA SER A 219 -8.33 2.02 8.01
C SER A 219 -9.42 3.07 8.15
N GLY A 220 -9.98 3.49 7.04
CA GLY A 220 -11.15 4.35 7.02
C GLY A 220 -12.43 3.56 7.34
N ASP A 221 -13.33 4.14 8.10
CA ASP A 221 -14.62 3.50 8.39
C ASP A 221 -15.65 3.67 7.25
N ASP A 222 -15.39 4.59 6.28
CA ASP A 222 -16.14 4.71 5.01
C ASP A 222 -15.32 4.18 3.81
N ASP A 223 -14.32 3.33 4.02
CA ASP A 223 -13.62 2.65 2.92
C ASP A 223 -14.60 1.70 2.21
N ARG A 224 -14.89 1.99 0.93
CA ARG A 224 -15.86 1.24 0.13
C ARG A 224 -15.24 0.12 -0.69
N LEU A 225 -13.93 0.11 -0.80
CA LEU A 225 -13.17 -0.96 -1.46
C LEU A 225 -12.77 -2.04 -0.44
N ILE A 226 -11.98 -1.67 0.57
CA ILE A 226 -11.59 -2.52 1.70
C ILE A 226 -12.48 -2.15 2.89
N ARG A 227 -13.59 -2.85 3.06
CA ARG A 227 -14.56 -2.52 4.09
C ARG A 227 -14.00 -2.76 5.50
N PRO A 228 -14.58 -2.15 6.54
CA PRO A 228 -14.16 -2.38 7.93
C PRO A 228 -14.06 -3.85 8.34
N SER A 229 -14.94 -4.72 7.84
CA SER A 229 -14.87 -6.16 8.07
C SER A 229 -13.58 -6.80 7.53
N ASP A 230 -13.08 -6.31 6.40
CA ASP A 230 -11.87 -6.83 5.76
C ASP A 230 -10.62 -6.40 6.55
N ALA A 231 -10.58 -5.15 7.05
CA ALA A 231 -9.49 -4.66 7.91
C ALA A 231 -9.47 -5.38 9.27
N THR A 232 -10.63 -5.71 9.83
CA THR A 232 -10.77 -6.48 11.07
C THR A 232 -10.16 -7.89 10.94
N GLU A 233 -10.23 -8.51 9.76
CA GLU A 233 -9.58 -9.81 9.51
C GLU A 233 -8.05 -9.72 9.66
N SER A 234 -7.44 -8.63 9.19
CA SER A 234 -6.01 -8.36 9.41
C SER A 234 -5.70 -8.15 10.89
N ALA A 235 -6.53 -7.39 11.61
CA ALA A 235 -6.36 -7.14 13.03
C ALA A 235 -6.38 -8.44 13.85
N GLN A 236 -7.30 -9.34 13.52
CA GLN A 236 -7.38 -10.67 14.16
C GLN A 236 -6.10 -11.50 13.95
N LEU A 237 -5.55 -11.51 12.72
CA LEU A 237 -4.30 -12.24 12.46
C LEU A 237 -3.14 -11.66 13.25
N TYR A 238 -2.97 -10.34 13.21
CA TYR A 238 -1.83 -9.64 13.80
C TYR A 238 -1.99 -9.33 15.29
N GLN A 239 -3.11 -9.74 15.91
CA GLN A 239 -3.39 -9.58 17.35
C GLN A 239 -3.27 -8.11 17.79
N THR A 240 -3.80 -7.19 16.97
CA THR A 240 -3.79 -5.75 17.20
C THR A 240 -5.17 -5.16 16.92
N ASP A 241 -5.39 -3.94 17.36
CA ASP A 241 -6.60 -3.20 17.03
C ASP A 241 -6.46 -2.41 15.73
N VAL A 242 -7.59 -2.08 15.10
CA VAL A 242 -7.62 -1.16 13.96
C VAL A 242 -7.81 0.26 14.49
N HIS A 243 -6.92 1.15 14.10
CA HIS A 243 -7.18 2.59 14.26
C HIS A 243 -8.14 3.04 13.16
N TRP A 244 -9.37 3.32 13.55
CA TRP A 244 -10.41 3.78 12.64
C TRP A 244 -10.33 5.27 12.41
N VAL A 245 -10.22 5.67 11.14
CA VAL A 245 -10.32 7.08 10.72
C VAL A 245 -11.78 7.36 10.39
N GLY A 246 -12.43 8.19 11.21
CA GLY A 246 -13.84 8.53 11.06
C GLY A 246 -14.13 9.27 9.75
N GLY A 247 -15.03 8.74 8.92
CA GLY A 247 -15.30 9.20 7.56
C GLY A 247 -14.16 8.99 6.58
N GLY A 248 -13.11 8.24 6.98
CA GLY A 248 -11.96 7.96 6.14
C GLY A 248 -12.29 7.06 4.96
N SER A 249 -11.76 7.40 3.79
CA SER A 249 -11.91 6.66 2.55
C SER A 249 -10.80 5.60 2.39
N HIS A 250 -10.76 4.90 1.24
CA HIS A 250 -9.62 4.04 0.89
C HIS A 250 -8.32 4.83 0.74
N MET A 251 -8.41 6.06 0.26
CA MET A 251 -7.28 6.96 0.01
C MET A 251 -7.03 7.90 1.20
N LEU A 252 -6.77 7.35 2.38
CA LEU A 252 -6.56 8.09 3.63
C LEU A 252 -5.58 9.27 3.51
N MET A 253 -4.58 9.16 2.63
CA MET A 253 -3.59 10.20 2.39
C MET A 253 -4.14 11.41 1.61
N TYR A 254 -5.34 11.32 1.06
CA TYR A 254 -6.06 12.40 0.35
C TYR A 254 -7.27 12.94 1.11
N ASP A 255 -7.62 12.32 2.23
CA ASP A 255 -8.75 12.77 3.05
C ASP A 255 -8.38 14.04 3.84
N GLN A 256 -9.39 14.80 4.27
CA GLN A 256 -9.17 16.02 5.06
C GLN A 256 -8.39 15.79 6.35
N GLY A 257 -8.44 14.59 6.90
CA GLY A 257 -7.72 14.15 8.10
C GLY A 257 -6.33 13.56 7.85
N ALA A 258 -5.79 13.59 6.62
CA ALA A 258 -4.55 12.93 6.25
C ALA A 258 -3.34 13.28 7.15
N ASN A 259 -3.19 14.57 7.51
CA ASN A 259 -2.12 15.02 8.43
C ASN A 259 -2.27 14.39 9.83
N SER A 260 -3.50 14.32 10.36
CA SER A 260 -3.76 13.71 11.65
C SER A 260 -3.48 12.22 11.64
N VAL A 261 -3.79 11.53 10.54
CA VAL A 261 -3.49 10.10 10.35
C VAL A 261 -1.98 9.87 10.39
N SER A 262 -1.20 10.62 9.60
CA SER A 262 0.25 10.46 9.59
C SER A 262 0.91 10.89 10.90
N GLN A 263 0.41 11.93 11.55
CA GLN A 263 0.85 12.32 12.88
C GLN A 263 0.61 11.22 13.92
N TRP A 264 -0.58 10.62 13.90
CA TRP A 264 -0.91 9.50 14.77
C TRP A 264 0.00 8.29 14.52
N ILE A 265 0.26 7.95 13.25
CA ILE A 265 1.18 6.88 12.86
C ILE A 265 2.56 7.12 13.50
N GLY A 266 3.13 8.31 13.35
CA GLY A 266 4.43 8.62 13.92
C GLY A 266 4.47 8.51 15.44
N HIS A 267 3.41 8.92 16.16
CA HIS A 267 3.29 8.72 17.60
C HIS A 267 3.19 7.23 17.96
N GLN A 268 2.39 6.46 17.23
CA GLN A 268 2.22 5.04 17.48
C GLN A 268 3.52 4.26 17.25
N LEU A 269 4.29 4.61 16.21
CA LEU A 269 5.59 4.00 15.94
C LEU A 269 6.59 4.22 17.09
N LYS A 270 6.59 5.40 17.72
CA LYS A 270 7.40 5.66 18.91
C LYS A 270 7.03 4.76 20.10
N GLN A 271 5.75 4.42 20.24
CA GLN A 271 5.26 3.57 21.33
C GLN A 271 5.61 2.08 21.11
N VAL A 272 5.45 1.59 19.88
CA VAL A 272 5.66 0.16 19.59
C VAL A 272 7.15 -0.23 19.45
N LEU A 273 8.04 0.77 19.32
CA LEU A 273 9.49 0.58 19.18
C LEU A 273 10.27 0.86 20.48
N GLN A 274 9.61 1.32 21.53
CA GLN A 274 10.16 1.46 22.88
C GLN A 274 10.06 0.15 23.63
#